data_23002a8e9efdc6d52ee9aaee07b45bf7
#
_entry.id   23002a8e9efdc6d52ee9aaee07b45bf7
#
_cell.length_a   1.000
_cell.length_b   1.000
_cell.length_c   1.000
_cell.angle_alpha   90.00
_cell.angle_beta   90.00
_cell.angle_gamma   90.00
#
_symmetry.space_group_name_H-M   'P 1'
#
loop_
_entity.id
_entity.type
_entity.pdbx_description
1 polymer ?
#
loop_
_entity_poly.entity_id
_entity_poly.type
_entity_poly.pdbx_seq_one_letter_code
_entity_poly.pdbx_strand_id
1 'polypeptide(L)'
;FLQMYTAPADREDTGLQAVFKSIFPISDFRGTSSLEFEEFSIGNWECKCGKLEGLQHLRMACSKCGKKIAVQNPKVFSVICVDCGHANESRISICDMCGDPVSLKFKYDVQECQERGMTYTVPLKVKIRLKVFEKDTATGNKEIRDIKEQEVYFGEIPLLTENGTFIINGTERVIVSQLHRSPGVFFQSNHNRTVFIAKIIPYRGSWVEFEYDAKD
;
A
#
# COMPACT_ATOMS: atom_id res chain seq x y z
N PHE A 1 8.01 1.57 -2.59
CA PHE A 1 6.95 1.61 -1.56
C PHE A 1 5.56 1.36 -2.16
N LEU A 2 5.17 2.09 -3.20
CA LEU A 2 3.82 2.00 -3.79
C LEU A 2 3.63 0.80 -4.72
N GLN A 3 4.67 0.28 -5.32
CA GLN A 3 4.63 -0.81 -6.31
C GLN A 3 3.58 -0.59 -7.42
N MET A 4 3.41 0.67 -7.84
CA MET A 4 2.32 1.07 -8.75
C MET A 4 2.45 0.49 -10.16
N TYR A 5 3.67 0.17 -10.61
CA TYR A 5 3.92 -0.45 -11.91
C TYR A 5 3.96 -1.98 -11.86
N THR A 6 3.74 -2.58 -10.69
CA THR A 6 3.74 -4.03 -10.50
C THR A 6 2.31 -4.55 -10.52
N ALA A 7 2.06 -5.65 -11.25
CA ALA A 7 0.74 -6.29 -11.25
C ALA A 7 0.39 -6.76 -9.82
N PRO A 8 -0.88 -6.75 -9.42
CA PRO A 8 -1.29 -7.09 -8.05
C PRO A 8 -0.80 -8.46 -7.58
N ALA A 9 -0.81 -9.45 -8.48
CA ALA A 9 -0.36 -10.82 -8.17
C ALA A 9 1.15 -10.92 -7.90
N ASP A 10 1.94 -9.99 -8.44
CA ASP A 10 3.41 -10.01 -8.39
C ASP A 10 3.96 -9.07 -7.32
N ARG A 11 3.09 -8.41 -6.54
CA ARG A 11 3.51 -7.46 -5.50
C ARG A 11 4.12 -8.17 -4.30
N GLU A 12 5.25 -7.63 -3.86
CA GLU A 12 5.89 -8.07 -2.62
C GLU A 12 5.15 -7.55 -1.38
N ASP A 13 5.25 -8.30 -0.29
CA ASP A 13 4.70 -7.90 1.01
C ASP A 13 5.60 -6.86 1.69
N THR A 14 5.81 -5.73 0.99
CA THR A 14 6.59 -4.58 1.44
C THR A 14 5.84 -3.28 1.19
N GLY A 15 6.22 -2.21 1.87
CA GLY A 15 5.63 -0.89 1.69
C GLY A 15 4.11 -0.88 1.91
N LEU A 16 3.37 -0.33 0.96
CA LEU A 16 1.91 -0.17 1.07
C LEU A 16 1.18 -1.52 1.14
N GLN A 17 1.66 -2.54 0.43
CA GLN A 17 1.10 -3.89 0.48
C GLN A 17 1.18 -4.48 1.89
N ALA A 18 2.34 -4.36 2.55
CA ALA A 18 2.53 -4.81 3.92
C ALA A 18 1.64 -4.06 4.91
N VAL A 19 1.43 -2.75 4.71
CA VAL A 19 0.54 -1.95 5.56
C VAL A 19 -0.89 -2.47 5.47
N PHE A 20 -1.43 -2.69 4.28
CA PHE A 20 -2.77 -3.26 4.14
C PHE A 20 -2.88 -4.66 4.75
N LYS A 21 -1.93 -5.54 4.48
CA LYS A 21 -1.92 -6.89 5.06
C LYS A 21 -1.79 -6.92 6.59
N SER A 22 -1.18 -5.92 7.19
CA SER A 22 -1.07 -5.81 8.65
C SER A 22 -2.36 -5.32 9.32
N ILE A 23 -3.20 -4.58 8.59
CA ILE A 23 -4.47 -4.04 9.10
C ILE A 23 -5.61 -5.03 8.88
N PHE A 24 -5.64 -5.68 7.73
CA PHE A 24 -6.66 -6.65 7.34
C PHE A 24 -6.22 -8.09 7.67
N PRO A 25 -7.14 -9.00 8.00
CA PRO A 25 -8.59 -8.83 8.01
C PRO A 25 -9.10 -8.08 9.25
N ILE A 26 -10.15 -7.29 9.07
CA ILE A 26 -10.87 -6.64 10.17
C ILE A 26 -12.15 -7.43 10.42
N SER A 27 -12.27 -8.03 11.59
CA SER A 27 -13.44 -8.81 11.97
C SER A 27 -14.26 -8.07 13.02
N ASP A 28 -15.57 -8.27 12.97
CA ASP A 28 -16.44 -7.78 14.02
C ASP A 28 -16.21 -8.56 15.33
N PHE A 29 -16.56 -7.96 16.43
CA PHE A 29 -16.36 -8.54 17.78
C PHE A 29 -17.13 -9.87 17.97
N ARG A 30 -18.25 -10.09 17.26
CA ARG A 30 -19.04 -11.33 17.29
C ARG A 30 -18.50 -12.40 16.34
N GLY A 31 -17.59 -12.03 15.45
CA GLY A 31 -17.03 -12.90 14.41
C GLY A 31 -18.08 -13.36 13.39
N THR A 32 -19.10 -12.52 13.14
CA THR A 32 -20.15 -12.76 12.14
C THR A 32 -19.82 -12.12 10.78
N SER A 33 -18.85 -11.23 10.75
CA SER A 33 -18.37 -10.61 9.51
C SER A 33 -16.87 -10.39 9.53
N SER A 34 -16.24 -10.47 8.37
CA SER A 34 -14.83 -10.21 8.18
C SER A 34 -14.63 -9.39 6.91
N LEU A 35 -13.92 -8.28 7.05
CA LEU A 35 -13.52 -7.43 5.93
C LEU A 35 -12.09 -7.78 5.55
N GLU A 36 -11.89 -8.26 4.33
CA GLU A 36 -10.60 -8.69 3.81
C GLU A 36 -10.09 -7.70 2.76
N PHE A 37 -8.79 -7.54 2.71
CA PHE A 37 -8.10 -6.82 1.66
C PHE A 37 -7.77 -7.77 0.51
N GLU A 38 -8.14 -7.39 -0.72
CA GLU A 38 -7.83 -8.14 -1.93
C GLU A 38 -6.61 -7.53 -2.65
N GLU A 39 -6.78 -6.33 -3.15
CA GLU A 39 -5.78 -5.62 -3.92
C GLU A 39 -5.98 -4.10 -3.82
N PHE A 40 -4.98 -3.34 -4.21
CA PHE A 40 -5.10 -1.91 -4.41
C PHE A 40 -4.68 -1.50 -5.82
N SER A 41 -5.22 -0.40 -6.30
CA SER A 41 -4.82 0.25 -7.54
C SER A 41 -4.39 1.69 -7.27
N ILE A 42 -3.34 2.12 -7.96
CA ILE A 42 -2.80 3.47 -7.84
C ILE A 42 -2.82 4.13 -9.21
N GLY A 43 -3.43 5.30 -9.25
CA GLY A 43 -3.58 6.11 -10.46
C GLY A 43 -4.67 5.60 -11.39
N ASN A 44 -4.93 6.37 -12.41
CA ASN A 44 -5.81 6.00 -13.51
C ASN A 44 -4.94 5.57 -14.70
N TRP A 45 -5.12 4.34 -15.13
CA TRP A 45 -4.43 3.80 -16.29
C TRP A 45 -5.27 4.01 -17.54
N GLU A 46 -4.64 4.43 -18.62
CA GLU A 46 -5.29 4.63 -19.90
C GLU A 46 -4.66 3.77 -21.00
N CYS A 47 -5.50 3.30 -21.89
CA CYS A 47 -5.12 2.62 -23.10
C CYS A 47 -5.92 3.20 -24.28
N LYS A 48 -5.34 3.19 -25.49
CA LYS A 48 -5.99 3.67 -26.71
C LYS A 48 -7.30 2.94 -27.03
N CYS A 49 -7.45 1.68 -26.59
CA CYS A 49 -8.68 0.92 -26.81
C CYS A 49 -9.87 1.41 -25.98
N GLY A 50 -9.66 2.22 -24.94
CA GLY A 50 -10.70 2.72 -24.04
C GLY A 50 -11.43 1.65 -23.22
N LYS A 51 -10.98 0.38 -23.27
CA LYS A 51 -11.63 -0.76 -22.62
C LYS A 51 -10.86 -1.25 -21.39
N LEU A 52 -9.93 -0.45 -20.89
CA LEU A 52 -9.12 -0.83 -19.73
C LEU A 52 -9.96 -0.71 -18.46
N GLU A 53 -10.42 -1.83 -17.95
CA GLU A 53 -11.15 -1.92 -16.69
C GLU A 53 -10.26 -2.61 -15.65
N GLY A 54 -9.77 -1.82 -14.67
CA GLY A 54 -8.95 -2.32 -13.58
C GLY A 54 -7.53 -2.76 -13.97
N LEU A 55 -6.79 -3.23 -12.98
CA LEU A 55 -5.39 -3.65 -13.12
C LEU A 55 -5.21 -5.06 -13.73
N GLN A 56 -6.25 -5.85 -13.74
CA GLN A 56 -6.22 -7.23 -14.26
C GLN A 56 -5.83 -7.31 -15.73
N HIS A 57 -6.04 -6.24 -16.48
CA HIS A 57 -5.71 -6.16 -17.91
C HIS A 57 -4.33 -5.53 -18.18
N LEU A 58 -3.58 -5.20 -17.15
CA LEU A 58 -2.23 -4.64 -17.28
C LEU A 58 -1.19 -5.75 -17.27
N ARG A 59 -0.32 -5.76 -18.27
CA ARG A 59 0.73 -6.76 -18.46
C ARG A 59 2.08 -6.10 -18.77
N MET A 60 3.12 -6.89 -18.70
CA MET A 60 4.47 -6.54 -19.10
C MET A 60 4.74 -7.05 -20.52
N ALA A 61 5.44 -6.25 -21.31
CA ALA A 61 5.94 -6.66 -22.61
C ALA A 61 7.46 -6.49 -22.71
N CYS A 62 8.08 -7.34 -23.53
CA CYS A 62 9.49 -7.17 -23.84
C CYS A 62 9.72 -5.93 -24.66
N SER A 63 10.62 -5.05 -24.23
CA SER A 63 10.97 -3.80 -24.91
C SER A 63 11.63 -4.04 -26.29
N LYS A 64 12.22 -5.23 -26.51
CA LYS A 64 12.89 -5.59 -27.76
C LYS A 64 11.97 -6.26 -28.77
N CYS A 65 11.17 -7.24 -28.35
CA CYS A 65 10.37 -8.05 -29.29
C CYS A 65 8.86 -7.84 -29.15
N GLY A 66 8.39 -7.07 -28.17
CA GLY A 66 6.98 -6.76 -27.95
C GLY A 66 6.14 -7.91 -27.38
N LYS A 67 6.70 -9.11 -27.17
CA LYS A 67 5.94 -10.24 -26.65
C LYS A 67 5.63 -10.07 -25.16
N LYS A 68 4.47 -10.59 -24.75
CA LYS A 68 4.05 -10.61 -23.34
C LYS A 68 5.02 -11.46 -22.51
N ILE A 69 5.38 -10.96 -21.34
CA ILE A 69 6.24 -11.64 -20.39
C ILE A 69 5.41 -11.98 -19.15
N ALA A 70 5.42 -13.27 -18.76
CA ALA A 70 4.90 -13.70 -17.48
C ALA A 70 6.01 -13.52 -16.42
N VAL A 71 5.73 -12.75 -15.39
CA VAL A 71 6.65 -12.56 -14.26
C VAL A 71 6.46 -13.76 -13.33
N GLN A 72 7.45 -14.62 -13.26
CA GLN A 72 7.41 -15.83 -12.42
C GLN A 72 7.92 -15.58 -10.99
N ASN A 73 8.70 -14.52 -10.79
CA ASN A 73 9.28 -14.19 -9.49
C ASN A 73 9.29 -12.67 -9.27
N PRO A 74 8.45 -12.14 -8.36
CA PRO A 74 8.32 -10.70 -8.11
C PRO A 74 9.58 -10.06 -7.53
N LYS A 75 10.54 -10.84 -7.03
CA LYS A 75 11.77 -10.33 -6.41
C LYS A 75 12.86 -9.95 -7.41
N VAL A 76 12.62 -10.14 -8.69
CA VAL A 76 13.62 -9.90 -9.73
C VAL A 76 13.37 -8.55 -10.38
N PHE A 77 14.31 -7.61 -10.22
CA PHE A 77 14.25 -6.28 -10.86
C PHE A 77 14.33 -6.34 -12.39
N SER A 78 14.85 -7.44 -12.94
CA SER A 78 14.93 -7.65 -14.38
C SER A 78 14.42 -9.04 -14.74
N VAL A 79 13.61 -9.11 -15.78
CA VAL A 79 13.07 -10.37 -16.32
C VAL A 79 13.63 -10.59 -17.71
N ILE A 80 14.20 -11.78 -17.92
CA ILE A 80 14.72 -12.17 -19.24
C ILE A 80 13.56 -12.67 -20.11
N CYS A 81 13.39 -12.06 -21.27
CA CYS A 81 12.42 -12.53 -22.25
C CYS A 81 12.81 -13.92 -22.76
N VAL A 82 11.90 -14.88 -22.63
CA VAL A 82 12.14 -16.28 -23.05
C VAL A 82 12.34 -16.39 -24.56
N ASP A 83 11.70 -15.50 -25.33
CA ASP A 83 11.73 -15.55 -26.80
C ASP A 83 13.00 -14.92 -27.42
N CYS A 84 13.51 -13.84 -26.83
CA CYS A 84 14.63 -13.10 -27.45
C CYS A 84 15.84 -12.91 -26.52
N GLY A 85 15.79 -13.41 -25.28
CA GLY A 85 16.88 -13.31 -24.31
C GLY A 85 17.15 -11.90 -23.78
N HIS A 86 16.32 -10.91 -24.12
CA HIS A 86 16.51 -9.53 -23.67
C HIS A 86 16.10 -9.36 -22.21
N ALA A 87 16.95 -8.70 -21.43
CA ALA A 87 16.64 -8.35 -20.05
C ALA A 87 15.75 -7.09 -20.01
N ASN A 88 14.60 -7.19 -19.36
CA ASN A 88 13.62 -6.11 -19.23
C ASN A 88 13.42 -5.74 -17.75
N GLU A 89 13.10 -4.48 -17.48
CA GLU A 89 12.64 -4.09 -16.16
C GLU A 89 11.24 -4.68 -15.88
N SER A 90 11.02 -5.14 -14.67
CA SER A 90 9.73 -5.73 -14.27
C SER A 90 8.70 -4.62 -14.03
N ARG A 91 8.04 -4.15 -15.07
CA ARG A 91 7.00 -3.11 -14.97
C ARG A 91 5.87 -3.31 -15.98
N ILE A 92 4.68 -2.91 -15.58
CA ILE A 92 3.50 -2.88 -16.45
C ILE A 92 3.77 -1.92 -17.61
N SER A 93 3.52 -2.37 -18.83
CA SER A 93 3.78 -1.56 -20.03
C SER A 93 2.73 -1.69 -21.12
N ILE A 94 1.90 -2.73 -21.11
CA ILE A 94 0.90 -3.00 -22.15
C ILE A 94 -0.47 -3.38 -21.59
N CYS A 95 -1.50 -3.11 -22.40
CA CYS A 95 -2.86 -3.58 -22.21
C CYS A 95 -3.01 -5.03 -22.72
N ASP A 96 -3.59 -5.93 -21.91
CA ASP A 96 -3.81 -7.31 -22.30
C ASP A 96 -4.87 -7.46 -23.40
N MET A 97 -5.79 -6.50 -23.47
CA MET A 97 -6.91 -6.54 -24.43
C MET A 97 -6.49 -6.21 -25.85
N CYS A 98 -5.63 -5.22 -26.06
CA CYS A 98 -5.23 -4.77 -27.40
C CYS A 98 -3.72 -4.89 -27.67
N GLY A 99 -2.89 -5.12 -26.64
CA GLY A 99 -1.44 -5.16 -26.76
C GLY A 99 -0.73 -3.80 -26.86
N ASP A 100 -1.50 -2.70 -26.87
CA ASP A 100 -0.95 -1.36 -26.96
C ASP A 100 -0.30 -0.90 -25.66
N PRO A 101 0.67 0.03 -25.72
CA PRO A 101 1.24 0.65 -24.53
C PRO A 101 0.17 1.32 -23.66
N VAL A 102 0.33 1.19 -22.34
CA VAL A 102 -0.51 1.86 -21.35
C VAL A 102 0.26 3.00 -20.70
N SER A 103 -0.47 4.02 -20.28
CA SER A 103 0.07 5.16 -19.56
C SER A 103 -0.77 5.48 -18.32
N LEU A 104 -0.12 6.08 -17.33
CA LEU A 104 -0.82 6.69 -16.20
C LEU A 104 -1.34 8.06 -16.60
N LYS A 105 -2.60 8.30 -16.34
CA LYS A 105 -3.20 9.61 -16.51
C LYS A 105 -3.08 10.41 -15.22
N PHE A 106 -2.42 11.55 -15.33
CA PHE A 106 -2.38 12.56 -14.28
C PHE A 106 -3.43 13.63 -14.56
N LYS A 107 -4.03 14.14 -13.50
CA LYS A 107 -4.98 15.24 -13.61
C LYS A 107 -4.27 16.54 -13.96
N TYR A 108 -3.10 16.74 -13.37
CA TYR A 108 -2.20 17.87 -13.59
C TYR A 108 -0.76 17.36 -13.56
N ASP A 109 0.12 17.98 -14.32
CA ASP A 109 1.54 17.72 -14.25
C ASP A 109 2.19 18.46 -13.07
N VAL A 110 3.50 18.26 -12.86
CA VAL A 110 4.25 18.86 -11.76
C VAL A 110 4.26 20.38 -11.84
N GLN A 111 4.48 20.93 -13.02
CA GLN A 111 4.55 22.38 -13.23
C GLN A 111 3.17 23.02 -13.01
N GLU A 112 2.13 22.42 -13.55
CA GLU A 112 0.75 22.89 -13.39
C GLU A 112 0.31 22.85 -11.91
N CYS A 113 0.74 21.81 -11.15
CA CYS A 113 0.48 21.74 -9.71
C CYS A 113 1.17 22.88 -8.94
N GLN A 114 2.40 23.25 -9.32
CA GLN A 114 3.11 24.36 -8.72
C GLN A 114 2.44 25.72 -9.02
N GLU A 115 2.08 25.96 -10.27
CA GLU A 115 1.45 27.21 -10.71
C GLU A 115 0.06 27.41 -10.10
N ARG A 116 -0.72 26.34 -9.96
CA ARG A 116 -2.10 26.37 -9.43
C ARG A 116 -2.18 26.19 -7.91
N GLY A 117 -1.08 26.00 -7.22
CA GLY A 117 -1.07 25.74 -5.78
C GLY A 117 -1.68 24.39 -5.40
N MET A 118 -1.55 23.38 -6.24
CA MET A 118 -2.15 22.04 -6.05
C MET A 118 -1.11 21.03 -5.57
N THR A 119 -1.59 19.88 -5.13
CA THR A 119 -0.75 18.75 -4.72
C THR A 119 -0.65 17.75 -5.88
N TYR A 120 0.57 17.32 -6.21
CA TYR A 120 0.82 16.30 -7.22
C TYR A 120 0.49 14.92 -6.64
N THR A 121 -0.69 14.41 -6.98
CA THR A 121 -1.27 13.19 -6.40
C THR A 121 -1.82 12.25 -7.44
N VAL A 122 -2.01 11.00 -7.02
CA VAL A 122 -2.76 9.98 -7.75
C VAL A 122 -3.80 9.34 -6.84
N PRO A 123 -4.96 8.93 -7.39
CA PRO A 123 -5.97 8.23 -6.61
C PRO A 123 -5.49 6.84 -6.18
N LEU A 124 -5.78 6.50 -4.94
CA LEU A 124 -5.67 5.15 -4.40
C LEU A 124 -7.07 4.55 -4.29
N LYS A 125 -7.25 3.42 -4.90
CA LYS A 125 -8.46 2.60 -4.77
C LYS A 125 -8.08 1.26 -4.19
N VAL A 126 -8.94 0.72 -3.35
CA VAL A 126 -8.73 -0.55 -2.67
C VAL A 126 -9.91 -1.46 -2.94
N LYS A 127 -9.63 -2.67 -3.41
CA LYS A 127 -10.63 -3.72 -3.54
C LYS A 127 -10.69 -4.49 -2.24
N ILE A 128 -11.87 -4.47 -1.64
CA ILE A 128 -12.17 -5.12 -0.37
C ILE A 128 -13.23 -6.18 -0.56
N ARG A 129 -13.15 -7.23 0.24
CA ARG A 129 -14.10 -8.32 0.30
C ARG A 129 -14.71 -8.41 1.68
N LEU A 130 -16.03 -8.29 1.77
CA LEU A 130 -16.78 -8.54 2.99
C LEU A 130 -17.30 -9.97 2.96
N LYS A 131 -16.89 -10.78 3.93
CA LYS A 131 -17.45 -12.11 4.19
C LYS A 131 -18.41 -12.04 5.37
N VAL A 132 -19.63 -12.49 5.16
CA VAL A 132 -20.64 -12.61 6.21
C VAL A 132 -20.78 -14.10 6.57
N PHE A 133 -20.65 -14.40 7.86
CA PHE A 133 -20.73 -15.76 8.37
C PHE A 133 -22.05 -15.97 9.12
N GLU A 134 -22.63 -17.14 8.96
CA GLU A 134 -23.73 -17.64 9.77
C GLU A 134 -23.22 -18.77 10.67
N LYS A 135 -23.61 -18.72 11.94
CA LYS A 135 -23.26 -19.76 12.90
C LYS A 135 -24.34 -20.82 12.87
N ASP A 136 -24.00 -22.01 12.45
CA ASP A 136 -24.91 -23.14 12.59
C ASP A 136 -25.12 -23.44 14.10
N THR A 137 -26.36 -23.34 14.53
CA THR A 137 -26.75 -23.55 15.93
C THR A 137 -26.58 -24.99 16.40
N ALA A 138 -26.53 -25.96 15.47
CA ALA A 138 -26.41 -27.38 15.77
C ALA A 138 -24.95 -27.84 15.88
N THR A 139 -24.09 -27.38 15.00
CA THR A 139 -22.68 -27.83 14.91
C THR A 139 -21.69 -26.83 15.47
N GLY A 140 -22.08 -25.56 15.66
CA GLY A 140 -21.21 -24.46 16.06
C GLY A 140 -20.23 -24.01 14.98
N ASN A 141 -20.28 -24.59 13.79
CA ASN A 141 -19.43 -24.23 12.66
C ASN A 141 -19.88 -22.91 12.04
N LYS A 142 -18.90 -22.17 11.53
CA LYS A 142 -19.15 -20.93 10.77
C LYS A 142 -19.21 -21.27 9.28
N GLU A 143 -20.35 -20.97 8.66
CA GLU A 143 -20.49 -21.07 7.21
C GLU A 143 -20.54 -19.67 6.59
N ILE A 144 -20.01 -19.56 5.38
CA ILE A 144 -20.06 -18.29 4.63
C ILE A 144 -21.46 -18.16 4.06
N ARG A 145 -22.20 -17.15 4.51
CA ARG A 145 -23.54 -16.84 4.04
C ARG A 145 -23.52 -15.96 2.78
N ASP A 146 -22.64 -14.95 2.77
CA ASP A 146 -22.58 -13.98 1.68
C ASP A 146 -21.14 -13.45 1.53
N ILE A 147 -20.76 -13.13 0.27
CA ILE A 147 -19.51 -12.50 -0.08
C ILE A 147 -19.81 -11.30 -0.96
N LYS A 148 -19.36 -10.11 -0.53
CA LYS A 148 -19.48 -8.88 -1.31
C LYS A 148 -18.10 -8.31 -1.58
N GLU A 149 -17.80 -8.04 -2.85
CA GLU A 149 -16.58 -7.39 -3.28
C GLU A 149 -16.89 -6.00 -3.83
N GLN A 150 -16.08 -5.03 -3.45
CA GLN A 150 -16.23 -3.68 -3.94
C GLN A 150 -14.87 -2.99 -4.01
N GLU A 151 -14.65 -2.23 -5.10
CA GLU A 151 -13.56 -1.26 -5.18
C GLU A 151 -14.00 0.04 -4.52
N VAL A 152 -13.22 0.51 -3.56
CA VAL A 152 -13.49 1.72 -2.79
C VAL A 152 -12.39 2.74 -3.06
N TYR A 153 -12.78 3.97 -3.34
CA TYR A 153 -11.85 5.09 -3.36
C TYR A 153 -11.35 5.37 -1.93
N PHE A 154 -10.06 5.18 -1.72
CA PHE A 154 -9.45 5.29 -0.39
C PHE A 154 -8.88 6.68 -0.12
N GLY A 155 -8.51 7.40 -1.16
CA GLY A 155 -7.95 8.75 -1.08
C GLY A 155 -6.95 9.04 -2.19
N GLU A 156 -6.22 10.13 -2.04
CA GLU A 156 -5.14 10.51 -2.94
C GLU A 156 -3.79 10.35 -2.24
N ILE A 157 -2.80 9.86 -3.00
CA ILE A 157 -1.43 9.71 -2.52
C ILE A 157 -0.54 10.67 -3.28
N PRO A 158 0.25 11.51 -2.58
CA PRO A 158 1.28 12.33 -3.22
C PRO A 158 2.33 11.46 -3.91
N LEU A 159 2.73 11.87 -5.10
CA LEU A 159 3.79 11.21 -5.85
C LEU A 159 5.11 11.95 -5.70
N LEU A 160 6.18 11.17 -5.75
CA LEU A 160 7.54 11.66 -5.82
C LEU A 160 7.80 12.22 -7.22
N THR A 161 8.42 13.38 -7.30
CA THR A 161 8.93 13.95 -8.56
C THR A 161 10.23 13.26 -8.98
N GLU A 162 10.72 13.53 -10.18
CA GLU A 162 12.01 13.02 -10.64
C GLU A 162 13.19 13.48 -9.77
N ASN A 163 13.06 14.63 -9.11
CA ASN A 163 14.06 15.18 -8.18
C ASN A 163 14.01 14.56 -6.77
N GLY A 164 13.10 13.63 -6.51
CA GLY A 164 12.93 13.04 -5.18
C GLY A 164 12.17 13.93 -4.18
N THR A 165 11.38 14.87 -4.67
CA THR A 165 10.59 15.81 -3.88
C THR A 165 9.09 15.55 -4.06
N PHE A 166 8.27 16.16 -3.20
CA PHE A 166 6.80 16.16 -3.30
C PHE A 166 6.29 17.57 -3.55
N ILE A 167 5.28 17.72 -4.39
CA ILE A 167 4.58 18.99 -4.57
C ILE A 167 3.32 18.97 -3.71
N ILE A 168 3.30 19.77 -2.67
CA ILE A 168 2.18 19.91 -1.72
C ILE A 168 1.69 21.34 -1.72
N ASN A 169 0.43 21.54 -2.15
CA ASN A 169 -0.16 22.87 -2.29
C ASN A 169 0.72 23.84 -3.10
N GLY A 170 1.29 23.35 -4.20
CA GLY A 170 2.16 24.10 -5.07
C GLY A 170 3.60 24.30 -4.57
N THR A 171 3.91 23.87 -3.35
CA THR A 171 5.24 24.01 -2.76
C THR A 171 6.02 22.70 -2.85
N GLU A 172 7.24 22.77 -3.29
CA GLU A 172 8.16 21.64 -3.34
C GLU A 172 8.68 21.32 -1.93
N ARG A 173 8.53 20.06 -1.51
CA ARG A 173 8.87 19.58 -0.16
C ARG A 173 9.61 18.26 -0.20
N VAL A 174 10.43 18.03 0.81
CA VAL A 174 11.12 16.75 1.03
C VAL A 174 10.72 16.14 2.36
N ILE A 175 10.79 14.82 2.46
CA ILE A 175 10.59 14.11 3.71
C ILE A 175 11.94 14.02 4.41
N VAL A 176 11.98 14.52 5.65
CA VAL A 176 13.15 14.45 6.51
C VAL A 176 12.88 13.45 7.63
N SER A 177 13.81 12.55 7.86
CA SER A 177 13.71 11.59 8.97
C SER A 177 13.78 12.31 10.31
N GLN A 178 12.83 12.01 11.20
CA GLN A 178 12.81 12.52 12.57
C GLN A 178 13.29 11.45 13.53
N LEU A 179 14.30 11.79 14.35
CA LEU A 179 14.75 10.93 15.42
C LEU A 179 13.84 11.09 16.63
N HIS A 180 13.29 9.99 17.13
CA HIS A 180 12.44 9.97 18.32
C HIS A 180 12.77 8.75 19.18
N ARG A 181 12.30 8.73 20.43
CA ARG A 181 12.43 7.56 21.29
C ARG A 181 11.60 6.40 20.72
N SER A 182 12.18 5.21 20.74
CA SER A 182 11.47 3.99 20.34
C SER A 182 10.31 3.71 21.28
N PRO A 183 9.17 3.21 20.76
CA PRO A 183 8.12 2.67 21.61
C PRO A 183 8.65 1.54 22.50
N GLY A 184 8.17 1.47 23.72
CA GLY A 184 8.61 0.44 24.68
C GLY A 184 8.43 0.87 26.12
N VAL A 185 8.97 0.08 27.03
CA VAL A 185 8.98 0.35 28.47
C VAL A 185 10.41 0.65 28.90
N PHE A 186 10.57 1.76 29.59
CA PHE A 186 11.87 2.23 30.09
C PHE A 186 11.80 2.33 31.60
N PHE A 187 12.85 1.79 32.27
CA PHE A 187 12.99 1.87 33.71
C PHE A 187 14.13 2.80 34.04
N GLN A 188 13.89 3.70 34.97
CA GLN A 188 14.91 4.66 35.47
C GLN A 188 14.86 4.71 36.98
N SER A 189 15.97 5.06 37.59
CA SER A 189 16.04 5.38 39.02
C SER A 189 16.76 6.70 39.21
N ASN A 190 16.47 7.40 40.31
CA ASN A 190 17.25 8.55 40.70
C ASN A 190 18.66 8.13 41.16
N HIS A 191 19.55 9.09 41.31
CA HIS A 191 20.95 8.84 41.70
C HIS A 191 21.09 8.08 43.04
N ASN A 192 20.19 8.30 43.96
CA ASN A 192 20.17 7.68 45.29
C ASN A 192 19.37 6.37 45.34
N ARG A 193 18.79 5.92 44.19
CA ARG A 193 17.95 4.73 44.09
C ARG A 193 16.78 4.69 45.11
N THR A 194 16.22 5.85 45.43
CA THR A 194 15.07 5.98 46.32
C THR A 194 13.76 6.08 45.55
N VAL A 195 13.81 6.52 44.29
CA VAL A 195 12.66 6.63 43.42
C VAL A 195 12.93 5.84 42.16
N PHE A 196 11.97 4.99 41.79
CA PHE A 196 12.00 4.21 40.57
C PHE A 196 10.87 4.67 39.65
N ILE A 197 11.18 4.88 38.39
CA ILE A 197 10.24 5.38 37.39
C ILE A 197 10.16 4.35 36.26
N ALA A 198 8.94 3.93 35.93
CA ALA A 198 8.65 3.14 34.75
C ALA A 198 7.88 4.01 33.73
N LYS A 199 8.42 4.18 32.54
CA LYS A 199 7.80 4.95 31.46
C LYS A 199 7.36 4.03 30.35
N ILE A 200 6.09 4.07 30.03
CA ILE A 200 5.52 3.38 28.88
C ILE A 200 5.38 4.40 27.75
N ILE A 201 6.14 4.18 26.68
CA ILE A 201 6.07 5.00 25.46
C ILE A 201 5.35 4.18 24.40
N PRO A 202 4.08 4.49 24.07
CA PRO A 202 3.34 3.79 23.04
C PRO A 202 3.80 4.24 21.64
N TYR A 203 3.52 3.42 20.63
CA TYR A 203 3.71 3.80 19.24
C TYR A 203 2.82 5.01 18.87
N ARG A 204 1.60 5.06 19.44
CA ARG A 204 0.65 6.15 19.26
C ARG A 204 -0.16 6.35 20.54
N GLY A 205 -0.23 7.59 21.01
CA GLY A 205 -0.96 7.95 22.22
C GLY A 205 -0.09 8.66 23.25
N SER A 206 -0.65 8.87 24.45
CA SER A 206 0.04 9.55 25.55
C SER A 206 1.01 8.64 26.28
N TRP A 207 2.09 9.21 26.78
CA TRP A 207 3.00 8.49 27.65
C TRP A 207 2.38 8.27 29.01
N VAL A 208 2.69 7.11 29.61
CA VAL A 208 2.29 6.78 30.99
C VAL A 208 3.55 6.60 31.81
N GLU A 209 3.63 7.31 32.93
CA GLU A 209 4.73 7.22 33.88
C GLU A 209 4.19 6.70 35.21
N PHE A 210 4.89 5.70 35.75
CA PHE A 210 4.67 5.17 37.08
C PHE A 210 5.88 5.56 37.92
N GLU A 211 5.66 6.22 39.03
CA GLU A 211 6.68 6.59 39.99
C GLU A 211 6.44 5.80 41.27
N TYR A 212 7.46 5.11 41.73
CA TYR A 212 7.45 4.34 42.95
C TYR A 212 8.54 4.90 43.92
N ASP A 213 8.10 5.32 45.10
CA ASP A 213 9.02 5.72 46.19
C ASP A 213 9.31 4.49 47.07
N ALA A 214 10.60 4.19 47.30
CA ALA A 214 11.02 3.04 48.12
C ALA A 214 10.63 3.18 49.60
N LYS A 215 10.05 4.31 50.00
CA LYS A 215 9.63 4.56 51.38
C LYS A 215 8.16 4.22 51.65
N ASP A 216 7.36 3.96 50.61
CA ASP A 216 5.94 3.61 50.73
C ASP A 216 5.77 2.07 50.67
#